data_b29425fe11d03a166cae081335c2ada8
#
_entry.id   b29425fe11d03a166cae081335c2ada8
#
_cell.length_a   1.000
_cell.length_b   1.000
_cell.length_c   1.000
_cell.angle_alpha   90.00
_cell.angle_beta   90.00
_cell.angle_gamma   90.00
#
_symmetry.space_group_name_H-M   'P 1'
#
loop_
_entity.id
_entity.type
_entity.pdbx_description
1 polymer ?
#
loop_
_entity_poly.entity_id
_entity_poly.type
_entity_poly.pdbx_seq_one_letter_code
_entity_poly.pdbx_strand_id
1 'polypeptide(L)' 'MNYYIGEPGSTGRYFDNFGDFVSALRDLADTYETEGNETFEVEVIRD' A
#
# COMPACT_ATOMS: atom_id res chain seq x y z
N MET A 1 -5.27 8.31 -14.39
CA MET A 1 -4.02 8.05 -13.66
C MET A 1 -4.18 6.79 -12.83
N ASN A 2 -3.14 6.00 -12.80
CA ASN A 2 -3.18 4.73 -12.07
C ASN A 2 -2.20 4.77 -10.91
N TYR A 3 -2.61 4.17 -9.81
CA TYR A 3 -1.79 4.04 -8.63
C TYR A 3 -1.67 2.57 -8.30
N TYR A 4 -0.51 2.14 -7.86
CA TYR A 4 -0.26 0.73 -7.59
C TYR A 4 0.47 0.60 -6.26
N ILE A 5 0.04 -0.38 -5.45
CA ILE A 5 0.72 -0.75 -4.22
C ILE A 5 1.05 -2.23 -4.30
N GLY A 6 2.33 -2.55 -4.20
CA GLY A 6 2.78 -3.94 -4.17
C GLY A 6 3.36 -4.27 -2.80
N GLU A 7 2.89 -5.36 -2.21
CA GLU A 7 3.38 -5.84 -0.93
C GLU A 7 4.15 -7.13 -1.14
N PRO A 8 5.24 -7.37 -0.40
CA PRO A 8 5.99 -8.61 -0.51
C PRO A 8 5.10 -9.82 -0.22
N GLY A 9 5.16 -10.82 -1.09
CA GLY A 9 4.43 -12.05 -0.88
C GLY A 9 2.95 -12.00 -1.22
N SER A 10 2.47 -10.90 -1.79
CA SER A 10 1.08 -10.83 -2.19
C SER A 10 0.95 -10.14 -3.55
N THR A 11 -0.24 -10.29 -4.13
CA THR A 11 -0.57 -9.64 -5.39
C THR A 11 -0.79 -8.16 -5.15
N GLY A 12 -0.20 -7.33 -5.98
CA GLY A 12 -0.39 -5.90 -5.87
C GLY A 12 -1.80 -5.45 -6.17
N ARG A 13 -2.13 -4.24 -5.79
CA ARG A 13 -3.44 -3.66 -6.01
C ARG A 13 -3.33 -2.37 -6.82
N TYR A 14 -4.31 -2.15 -7.67
CA TYR A 14 -4.38 -0.97 -8.51
C TYR A 14 -5.54 -0.09 -8.09
N PHE A 15 -5.33 1.21 -8.16
CA PHE A 15 -6.35 2.20 -7.84
C PHE A 15 -6.37 3.26 -8.93
N ASP A 16 -7.54 3.76 -9.26
CA ASP A 16 -7.69 4.84 -10.22
C ASP A 16 -8.14 6.14 -9.55
N ASN A 17 -8.28 6.12 -8.25
CA ASN A 17 -8.69 7.27 -7.44
C ASN A 17 -7.66 7.53 -6.37
N PHE A 18 -7.17 8.77 -6.29
CA PHE A 18 -6.13 9.09 -5.33
C PHE A 18 -6.58 8.90 -3.88
N GLY A 19 -7.83 9.24 -3.58
CA GLY A 19 -8.36 9.06 -2.23
C GLY A 19 -8.36 7.61 -1.79
N ASP A 20 -8.77 6.71 -2.67
CA ASP A 20 -8.78 5.28 -2.38
C ASP A 20 -7.36 4.77 -2.18
N PHE A 21 -6.44 5.24 -2.99
CA PHE A 21 -5.04 4.88 -2.91
C PHE A 21 -4.45 5.29 -1.56
N VAL A 22 -4.71 6.53 -1.13
CA VAL A 22 -4.21 7.03 0.15
C VAL A 22 -4.82 6.26 1.32
N SER A 23 -6.11 5.94 1.23
CA SER A 23 -6.79 5.15 2.28
C SER A 23 -6.15 3.78 2.42
N ALA A 24 -5.83 3.14 1.29
CA ALA A 24 -5.18 1.83 1.30
C ALA A 24 -3.78 1.91 1.92
N LEU A 25 -3.04 2.98 1.62
CA LEU A 25 -1.71 3.17 2.21
C LEU A 25 -1.79 3.33 3.72
N ARG A 26 -2.78 4.06 4.20
CA ARG A 26 -2.97 4.26 5.64
C ARG A 26 -3.32 2.96 6.34
N ASP A 27 -4.20 2.18 5.74
CA ASP A 27 -4.57 0.88 6.30
C ASP A 27 -3.36 -0.04 6.37
N LEU A 28 -2.54 -0.04 5.33
CA LEU A 28 -1.34 -0.85 5.29
C LEU A 28 -0.37 -0.44 6.39
N ALA A 29 -0.13 0.86 6.54
CA ALA A 29 0.77 1.37 7.57
C ALA A 29 0.26 1.00 8.97
N ASP A 30 -1.04 1.11 9.19
CA ASP A 30 -1.66 0.79 10.46
C ASP A 30 -1.50 -0.70 10.78
N THR A 31 -1.66 -1.55 9.78
CA THR A 31 -1.48 -2.99 9.96
C THR A 31 -0.06 -3.33 10.39
N TYR A 32 0.93 -2.74 9.73
CA TYR A 32 2.32 -3.00 10.10
C TYR A 32 2.64 -2.49 11.49
N GLU A 33 2.09 -1.35 11.86
CA GLU A 33 2.29 -0.80 13.20
C GLU A 33 1.68 -1.71 14.26
N THR A 34 0.47 -2.20 14.00
CA THR A 34 -0.24 -3.07 14.94
C THR A 34 0.51 -4.39 15.14
N GLU A 35 1.09 -4.91 14.07
CA GLU A 35 1.84 -6.16 14.14
C GLU A 35 3.24 -5.98 14.73
N GLY A 36 3.66 -4.75 14.92
CA GLY A 36 5.00 -4.48 15.43
C GLY A 36 6.09 -4.76 14.42
N ASN A 37 5.76 -4.79 13.15
CA ASN A 37 6.71 -5.07 12.08
C ASN A 37 7.42 -3.79 11.68
N GLU A 38 8.63 -3.61 12.17
CA GLU A 38 9.40 -2.39 11.89
C GLU A 38 10.06 -2.41 10.52
N THR A 39 10.18 -3.58 9.92
CA THR A 39 10.82 -3.73 8.61
C THR A 39 9.81 -4.22 7.62
N PHE A 40 9.39 -3.37 6.72
CA PHE A 40 8.47 -3.76 5.66
C PHE A 40 8.86 -3.07 4.36
N GLU A 41 8.50 -3.70 3.26
CA GLU A 41 8.78 -3.19 1.93
C GLU A 41 7.48 -3.05 1.18
N VAL A 42 7.32 -1.91 0.52
CA VAL A 42 6.13 -1.65 -0.29
C VAL A 42 6.59 -0.95 -1.56
N GLU A 43 6.14 -1.43 -2.68
CA GLU A 43 6.39 -0.77 -3.95
C GLU A 43 5.18 0.08 -4.30
N VAL A 44 5.42 1.35 -4.53
CA VAL A 44 4.37 2.28 -4.90
C VAL A 44 4.71 2.90 -6.23
N ILE A 45 3.80 2.80 -7.16
CA ILE A 45 3.96 3.39 -8.48
C ILE A 45 2.81 4.37 -8.70
N ARG A 46 3.15 5.55 -9.15
CA ARG A 46 2.18 6.57 -9.45
C ARG A 46 2.39 7.01 -10.90
N ASP A 47 1.36 6.88 -11.66
CA ASP A 47 1.41 7.21 -13.09
C ASP A 47 0.71 8.53 -13.37
#